data_2aa78a2dc9e377ac328b98ad425d41dc
#
_entry.id   2aa78a2dc9e377ac328b98ad425d41dc
#
_cell.length_a   1.000
_cell.length_b   1.000
_cell.length_c   1.000
_cell.angle_alpha   90.00
_cell.angle_beta   90.00
_cell.angle_gamma   90.00
#
_symmetry.space_group_name_H-M   'P 1'
#
loop_
_entity.id
_entity.type
_entity.pdbx_description
1 polymer ?
#
loop_
_entity_poly.entity_id
_entity_poly.type
_entity_poly.pdbx_seq_one_letter_code
_entity_poly.pdbx_strand_id
1 'polypeptide(L)'
;ALGEKEVQLVRKKLNWKFEPFVIPKEILNEWKKIGEKGISLEKNWNAVYSKKSKKIKNEFSRIINNKLPKDFNKIIEEQKKKFFDLKPNIASRQASANCLEEIIKNLPELVGGSADLSGSNNTKTKYSTILKPANFNGNYIHYGVREHGMAGIMNGMALHGGVLPYGGTFLIFLDYCKPSLRLSAFMGLKVIYIFSHDSIGLGEDGPTHQPIEHLAHLRAIPNLNVFRPADIIETLECWEIALKSSTNPSVIALSRQKIPFVTETL
;
A
#
# COMPACT_ATOMS: atom_id res chain seq x y z
N ALA A 1 -5.95 10.68 -32.30
CA ALA A 1 -7.09 11.59 -32.04
C ALA A 1 -7.96 11.67 -33.28
N LEU A 2 -9.27 11.83 -33.12
CA LEU A 2 -10.22 12.01 -34.21
C LEU A 2 -10.00 13.42 -34.82
N GLY A 3 -9.90 13.49 -36.15
CA GLY A 3 -9.92 14.78 -36.86
C GLY A 3 -11.34 15.33 -37.00
N GLU A 4 -11.48 16.58 -37.43
CA GLU A 4 -12.79 17.25 -37.51
C GLU A 4 -13.83 16.50 -38.35
N LYS A 5 -13.41 15.92 -39.47
CA LYS A 5 -14.31 15.12 -40.35
C LYS A 5 -14.86 13.91 -39.63
N GLU A 6 -14.01 13.18 -38.90
CA GLU A 6 -14.43 12.02 -38.13
C GLU A 6 -15.36 12.41 -36.94
N VAL A 7 -15.07 13.53 -36.29
CA VAL A 7 -15.94 14.07 -35.25
C VAL A 7 -17.34 14.36 -35.79
N GLN A 8 -17.45 14.96 -36.99
CA GLN A 8 -18.76 15.20 -37.63
C GLN A 8 -19.49 13.92 -38.00
N LEU A 9 -18.78 12.88 -38.47
CA LEU A 9 -19.36 11.58 -38.78
C LEU A 9 -19.88 10.90 -37.48
N VAL A 10 -19.11 10.95 -36.41
CA VAL A 10 -19.53 10.42 -35.09
C VAL A 10 -20.77 11.16 -34.58
N ARG A 11 -20.77 12.49 -34.62
CA ARG A 11 -21.94 13.30 -34.24
C ARG A 11 -23.18 12.94 -35.04
N LYS A 12 -23.04 12.80 -36.35
CA LYS A 12 -24.15 12.35 -37.23
C LYS A 12 -24.64 10.95 -36.85
N LYS A 13 -23.73 10.01 -36.65
CA LYS A 13 -24.05 8.62 -36.26
C LYS A 13 -24.77 8.54 -34.90
N LEU A 14 -24.35 9.39 -33.95
CA LEU A 14 -24.97 9.48 -32.62
C LEU A 14 -26.22 10.38 -32.60
N ASN A 15 -26.61 10.97 -33.73
CA ASN A 15 -27.69 11.97 -33.80
C ASN A 15 -27.50 13.15 -32.83
N TRP A 16 -26.23 13.53 -32.58
CA TRP A 16 -25.88 14.63 -31.69
C TRP A 16 -25.90 15.95 -32.43
N LYS A 17 -26.95 16.75 -32.21
CA LYS A 17 -27.24 17.99 -32.94
C LYS A 17 -26.69 19.27 -32.27
N PHE A 18 -26.16 19.16 -31.07
CA PHE A 18 -25.72 20.30 -30.28
C PHE A 18 -24.30 20.72 -30.67
N GLU A 19 -24.02 22.00 -30.55
CA GLU A 19 -22.69 22.55 -30.79
C GLU A 19 -21.63 21.97 -29.83
N PRO A 20 -20.33 22.04 -30.19
CA PRO A 20 -19.27 21.63 -29.29
C PRO A 20 -19.39 22.27 -27.91
N PHE A 21 -19.19 21.46 -26.85
CA PHE A 21 -19.27 21.88 -25.44
C PHE A 21 -20.67 22.33 -24.97
N VAL A 22 -21.71 22.25 -25.81
CA VAL A 22 -23.11 22.49 -25.40
C VAL A 22 -23.74 21.20 -24.93
N ILE A 23 -24.16 21.17 -23.66
CA ILE A 23 -24.88 20.05 -23.07
C ILE A 23 -26.37 20.41 -23.04
N PRO A 24 -27.28 19.55 -23.58
CA PRO A 24 -28.73 19.78 -23.47
C PRO A 24 -29.16 20.01 -22.03
N LYS A 25 -30.07 20.97 -21.82
CA LYS A 25 -30.56 21.32 -20.47
C LYS A 25 -31.13 20.11 -19.73
N GLU A 26 -31.80 19.22 -20.41
CA GLU A 26 -32.38 18.00 -19.83
C GLU A 26 -31.29 17.10 -19.23
N ILE A 27 -30.24 16.81 -20.01
CA ILE A 27 -29.09 16.02 -19.55
C ILE A 27 -28.40 16.74 -18.39
N LEU A 28 -28.13 18.02 -18.52
CA LEU A 28 -27.47 18.83 -17.50
C LEU A 28 -28.27 18.84 -16.18
N ASN A 29 -29.61 18.93 -16.26
CA ASN A 29 -30.46 18.93 -15.10
C ASN A 29 -30.46 17.57 -14.39
N GLU A 30 -30.44 16.47 -15.13
CA GLU A 30 -30.31 15.13 -14.51
C GLU A 30 -28.96 14.97 -13.76
N TRP A 31 -27.86 15.43 -14.34
CA TRP A 31 -26.55 15.45 -13.66
C TRP A 31 -26.57 16.34 -12.40
N LYS A 32 -27.20 17.51 -12.49
CA LYS A 32 -27.35 18.41 -11.32
C LYS A 32 -28.16 17.77 -10.20
N LYS A 33 -29.29 17.10 -10.51
CA LYS A 33 -30.08 16.37 -9.50
C LYS A 33 -29.27 15.28 -8.80
N ILE A 34 -28.39 14.56 -9.54
CA ILE A 34 -27.49 13.57 -8.94
C ILE A 34 -26.51 14.26 -7.98
N GLY A 35 -25.91 15.39 -8.40
CA GLY A 35 -25.00 16.17 -7.55
C GLY A 35 -25.68 16.74 -6.29
N GLU A 36 -26.92 17.22 -6.41
CA GLU A 36 -27.71 17.76 -5.29
C GLU A 36 -27.94 16.76 -4.16
N LYS A 37 -27.99 15.45 -4.47
CA LYS A 37 -28.04 14.40 -3.44
C LYS A 37 -26.84 14.44 -2.50
N GLY A 38 -25.67 14.89 -2.99
CA GLY A 38 -24.46 15.05 -2.19
C GLY A 38 -24.63 16.05 -1.04
N ILE A 39 -25.42 17.10 -1.24
CA ILE A 39 -25.66 18.15 -0.23
C ILE A 39 -26.26 17.57 1.05
N SER A 40 -27.29 16.71 0.89
CA SER A 40 -27.94 16.07 2.04
C SER A 40 -27.03 15.06 2.73
N LEU A 41 -26.23 14.30 1.95
CA LEU A 41 -25.26 13.33 2.49
C LEU A 41 -24.17 14.05 3.29
N GLU A 42 -23.60 15.12 2.75
CA GLU A 42 -22.59 15.94 3.44
C GLU A 42 -23.16 16.55 4.73
N LYS A 43 -24.37 17.12 4.67
CA LYS A 43 -25.05 17.69 5.86
C LYS A 43 -25.22 16.63 6.96
N ASN A 44 -25.66 15.43 6.59
CA ASN A 44 -25.85 14.33 7.54
C ASN A 44 -24.50 13.87 8.11
N TRP A 45 -23.47 13.73 7.27
CA TRP A 45 -22.13 13.38 7.72
C TRP A 45 -21.60 14.42 8.71
N ASN A 46 -21.68 15.71 8.38
CA ASN A 46 -21.25 16.80 9.24
C ASN A 46 -21.99 16.81 10.59
N ALA A 47 -23.30 16.53 10.59
CA ALA A 47 -24.09 16.42 11.81
C ALA A 47 -23.62 15.25 12.71
N VAL A 48 -23.26 14.12 12.13
CA VAL A 48 -22.69 12.98 12.88
C VAL A 48 -21.28 13.30 13.37
N TYR A 49 -20.42 13.84 12.52
CA TYR A 49 -19.04 14.18 12.85
C TYR A 49 -18.96 15.25 13.93
N SER A 50 -19.81 16.29 13.88
CA SER A 50 -19.83 17.38 14.89
C SER A 50 -20.07 16.86 16.30
N LYS A 51 -20.86 15.80 16.46
CA LYS A 51 -21.19 15.17 17.76
C LYS A 51 -20.08 14.26 18.32
N LYS A 52 -19.04 13.95 17.52
CA LYS A 52 -17.93 13.09 17.99
C LYS A 52 -17.03 13.82 18.99
N SER A 53 -16.43 13.08 19.92
CA SER A 53 -15.47 13.63 20.88
C SER A 53 -14.25 14.22 20.19
N LYS A 54 -13.56 15.16 20.86
CA LYS A 54 -12.32 15.77 20.36
C LYS A 54 -11.25 14.72 20.06
N LYS A 55 -11.16 13.64 20.86
CA LYS A 55 -10.25 12.53 20.65
C LYS A 55 -10.51 11.86 19.31
N ILE A 56 -11.77 11.50 19.02
CA ILE A 56 -12.15 10.85 17.75
C ILE A 56 -11.89 11.79 16.56
N LYS A 57 -12.22 13.06 16.66
CA LYS A 57 -11.98 14.04 15.59
C LYS A 57 -10.49 14.21 15.29
N ASN A 58 -9.65 14.28 16.32
CA ASN A 58 -8.20 14.40 16.18
C ASN A 58 -7.62 13.15 15.51
N GLU A 59 -8.05 11.96 15.93
CA GLU A 59 -7.56 10.70 15.36
C GLU A 59 -8.02 10.54 13.90
N PHE A 60 -9.27 10.83 13.61
CA PHE A 60 -9.78 10.85 12.24
C PHE A 60 -8.97 11.80 11.35
N SER A 61 -8.74 13.04 11.84
CA SER A 61 -7.93 14.03 11.11
C SER A 61 -6.49 13.57 10.91
N ARG A 62 -5.89 12.91 11.90
CA ARG A 62 -4.56 12.32 11.80
C ARG A 62 -4.48 11.32 10.66
N ILE A 63 -5.41 10.35 10.67
CA ILE A 63 -5.44 9.24 9.71
C ILE A 63 -5.69 9.74 8.28
N ILE A 64 -6.72 10.60 8.09
CA ILE A 64 -7.06 11.13 6.76
C ILE A 64 -5.92 11.99 6.16
N ASN A 65 -5.13 12.65 7.01
CA ASN A 65 -3.97 13.43 6.56
C ASN A 65 -2.67 12.59 6.51
N ASN A 66 -2.75 11.27 6.59
CA ASN A 66 -1.62 10.34 6.54
C ASN A 66 -0.51 10.65 7.56
N LYS A 67 -0.87 11.23 8.72
CA LYS A 67 0.08 11.56 9.78
C LYS A 67 0.28 10.38 10.72
N LEU A 68 1.52 10.08 11.06
CA LEU A 68 1.85 9.07 12.06
C LEU A 68 1.47 9.53 13.48
N PRO A 69 1.25 8.61 14.44
CA PRO A 69 1.06 8.94 15.85
C PRO A 69 2.24 9.76 16.40
N LYS A 70 1.98 10.60 17.41
CA LYS A 70 3.03 11.46 17.99
C LYS A 70 4.15 10.68 18.66
N ASP A 71 3.85 9.51 19.18
CA ASP A 71 4.77 8.59 19.86
C ASP A 71 5.44 7.59 18.92
N PHE A 72 5.19 7.65 17.62
CA PHE A 72 5.71 6.72 16.63
C PHE A 72 7.24 6.59 16.70
N ASN A 73 7.98 7.70 16.75
CA ASN A 73 9.44 7.65 16.86
C ASN A 73 9.91 6.94 18.15
N LYS A 74 9.22 7.19 19.27
CA LYS A 74 9.53 6.51 20.54
C LYS A 74 9.32 5.00 20.44
N ILE A 75 8.23 4.57 19.80
CA ILE A 75 7.94 3.15 19.56
C ILE A 75 9.07 2.50 18.74
N ILE A 76 9.52 3.16 17.67
CA ILE A 76 10.62 2.66 16.83
C ILE A 76 11.92 2.56 17.64
N GLU A 77 12.28 3.59 18.40
CA GLU A 77 13.50 3.58 19.22
C GLU A 77 13.49 2.48 20.30
N GLU A 78 12.35 2.26 20.96
CA GLU A 78 12.18 1.17 21.92
C GLU A 78 12.36 -0.20 21.25
N GLN A 79 11.84 -0.37 20.03
CA GLN A 79 12.02 -1.61 19.27
C GLN A 79 13.46 -1.79 18.80
N LYS A 80 14.15 -0.74 18.34
CA LYS A 80 15.57 -0.79 17.98
C LYS A 80 16.40 -1.33 19.16
N LYS A 81 16.24 -0.75 20.34
CA LYS A 81 16.95 -1.20 21.56
C LYS A 81 16.68 -2.68 21.85
N LYS A 82 15.41 -3.08 21.87
CA LYS A 82 15.01 -4.47 22.11
C LYS A 82 15.66 -5.44 21.12
N PHE A 83 15.63 -5.12 19.82
CA PHE A 83 16.21 -5.98 18.79
C PHE A 83 17.74 -5.98 18.83
N PHE A 84 18.35 -4.87 19.19
CA PHE A 84 19.80 -4.77 19.37
C PHE A 84 20.29 -5.65 20.53
N ASP A 85 19.54 -5.71 21.63
CA ASP A 85 19.86 -6.58 22.77
C ASP A 85 19.69 -8.07 22.41
N LEU A 86 18.67 -8.39 21.59
CA LEU A 86 18.36 -9.79 21.20
C LEU A 86 19.30 -10.35 20.13
N LYS A 87 19.84 -9.52 19.25
CA LYS A 87 20.75 -9.88 18.15
C LYS A 87 20.33 -11.15 17.38
N PRO A 88 19.10 -11.23 16.87
CA PRO A 88 18.57 -12.48 16.34
C PRO A 88 19.19 -12.84 14.99
N ASN A 89 19.56 -14.11 14.80
CA ASN A 89 20.01 -14.67 13.53
C ASN A 89 18.80 -15.29 12.82
N ILE A 90 18.08 -14.48 12.05
CA ILE A 90 16.82 -14.86 11.38
C ILE A 90 16.81 -14.36 9.94
N ALA A 91 15.91 -14.91 9.11
CA ALA A 91 15.66 -14.37 7.78
C ALA A 91 15.06 -12.97 7.87
N SER A 92 15.41 -12.05 6.93
CA SER A 92 14.85 -10.69 6.98
C SER A 92 13.33 -10.66 6.80
N ARG A 93 12.70 -11.66 6.15
CA ARG A 93 11.23 -11.82 6.15
C ARG A 93 10.66 -12.06 7.56
N GLN A 94 11.37 -12.80 8.41
CA GLN A 94 10.99 -13.02 9.82
C GLN A 94 11.26 -11.76 10.65
N ALA A 95 12.37 -11.06 10.37
CA ALA A 95 12.65 -9.75 10.95
C ALA A 95 11.52 -8.75 10.64
N SER A 96 11.07 -8.70 9.39
CA SER A 96 9.94 -7.87 8.97
C SER A 96 8.64 -8.22 9.70
N ALA A 97 8.35 -9.51 9.92
CA ALA A 97 7.19 -9.92 10.71
C ALA A 97 7.27 -9.43 12.16
N ASN A 98 8.45 -9.52 12.78
CA ASN A 98 8.67 -9.04 14.14
C ASN A 98 8.49 -7.51 14.25
N CYS A 99 9.00 -6.77 13.27
CA CYS A 99 8.77 -5.32 13.17
C CYS A 99 7.28 -5.00 12.99
N LEU A 100 6.63 -5.72 12.08
CA LEU A 100 5.24 -5.52 11.72
C LEU A 100 4.28 -5.79 12.88
N GLU A 101 4.58 -6.75 13.77
CA GLU A 101 3.78 -7.01 14.96
C GLU A 101 3.62 -5.76 15.86
N GLU A 102 4.68 -5.03 16.10
CA GLU A 102 4.63 -3.81 16.91
C GLU A 102 4.04 -2.63 16.14
N ILE A 103 4.32 -2.53 14.84
CA ILE A 103 3.80 -1.48 13.98
C ILE A 103 2.26 -1.57 13.89
N ILE A 104 1.70 -2.74 13.57
CA ILE A 104 0.24 -2.94 13.43
C ILE A 104 -0.49 -2.64 14.74
N LYS A 105 0.08 -2.97 15.87
CA LYS A 105 -0.50 -2.71 17.19
C LYS A 105 -0.74 -1.21 17.45
N ASN A 106 0.13 -0.36 16.87
CA ASN A 106 0.13 1.08 17.10
C ASN A 106 -0.42 1.89 15.90
N LEU A 107 -0.65 1.25 14.74
CA LEU A 107 -1.16 1.86 13.52
C LEU A 107 -2.40 1.11 13.02
N PRO A 108 -3.59 1.38 13.58
CA PRO A 108 -4.82 0.70 13.21
C PRO A 108 -5.23 0.93 11.75
N GLU A 109 -4.76 2.00 11.13
CA GLU A 109 -4.96 2.30 9.70
C GLU A 109 -4.07 1.46 8.75
N LEU A 110 -3.12 0.69 9.28
CA LEU A 110 -2.26 -0.16 8.46
C LEU A 110 -3.02 -1.42 8.03
N VAL A 111 -3.32 -1.52 6.74
CA VAL A 111 -4.07 -2.64 6.16
C VAL A 111 -3.15 -3.46 5.27
N GLY A 112 -2.93 -4.69 5.66
CA GLY A 112 -2.01 -5.59 4.98
C GLY A 112 -2.64 -6.68 4.15
N GLY A 113 -1.81 -7.45 3.47
CA GLY A 113 -2.25 -8.62 2.75
C GLY A 113 -1.13 -9.37 2.04
N SER A 114 -1.50 -10.42 1.34
CA SER A 114 -0.57 -11.18 0.51
C SER A 114 -1.29 -11.83 -0.66
N ALA A 115 -0.56 -11.99 -1.77
CA ALA A 115 -1.01 -12.72 -2.96
C ALA A 115 -0.85 -14.23 -2.74
N ASP A 116 -1.63 -14.79 -1.80
CA ASP A 116 -1.68 -16.20 -1.41
C ASP A 116 -0.38 -16.79 -0.81
N LEU A 117 0.51 -15.93 -0.30
CA LEU A 117 1.81 -16.29 0.23
C LEU A 117 2.00 -15.82 1.70
N SER A 118 0.92 -15.64 2.45
CA SER A 118 0.94 -15.04 3.80
C SER A 118 1.97 -15.70 4.74
N GLY A 119 2.01 -17.04 4.77
CA GLY A 119 2.94 -17.81 5.60
C GLY A 119 4.39 -17.70 5.13
N SER A 120 4.61 -17.63 3.81
CA SER A 120 5.95 -17.53 3.22
C SER A 120 6.52 -16.10 3.28
N ASN A 121 5.68 -15.09 3.06
CA ASN A 121 6.10 -13.68 3.16
C ASN A 121 6.19 -13.18 4.61
N ASN A 122 5.55 -13.88 5.56
CA ASN A 122 5.44 -13.45 6.95
C ASN A 122 4.77 -12.06 7.11
N THR A 123 3.75 -11.79 6.29
CA THR A 123 3.02 -10.51 6.27
C THR A 123 1.82 -10.48 7.22
N LYS A 124 1.41 -11.62 7.75
CA LYS A 124 0.32 -11.75 8.72
C LYS A 124 0.87 -11.92 10.13
N THR A 125 0.43 -11.08 11.05
CA THR A 125 0.83 -11.10 12.45
C THR A 125 -0.29 -11.65 13.34
N LYS A 126 -0.03 -11.86 14.62
CA LYS A 126 -1.06 -12.24 15.61
C LYS A 126 -2.14 -11.16 15.82
N TYR A 127 -1.86 -9.92 15.48
CA TYR A 127 -2.81 -8.79 15.53
C TYR A 127 -3.58 -8.60 14.23
N SER A 128 -3.30 -9.41 13.22
CA SER A 128 -4.01 -9.34 11.93
C SER A 128 -5.37 -9.99 12.01
N THR A 129 -6.41 -9.26 11.67
CA THR A 129 -7.79 -9.76 11.55
C THR A 129 -8.18 -9.78 10.09
N ILE A 130 -8.66 -10.94 9.60
CA ILE A 130 -9.00 -11.10 8.19
C ILE A 130 -10.26 -10.29 7.86
N LEU A 131 -10.16 -9.47 6.83
CA LEU A 131 -11.28 -8.76 6.23
C LEU A 131 -12.16 -9.77 5.47
N LYS A 132 -13.47 -9.77 5.77
CA LYS A 132 -14.44 -10.73 5.21
C LYS A 132 -15.66 -10.01 4.65
N PRO A 133 -16.39 -10.62 3.70
CA PRO A 133 -17.69 -10.11 3.28
C PRO A 133 -18.59 -9.88 4.50
N ALA A 134 -19.31 -8.76 4.51
CA ALA A 134 -20.17 -8.31 5.61
C ALA A 134 -19.49 -8.02 6.96
N ASN A 135 -18.16 -8.17 7.06
CA ASN A 135 -17.38 -7.77 8.24
C ASN A 135 -16.09 -7.06 7.82
N PHE A 136 -16.15 -5.74 7.76
CA PHE A 136 -15.05 -4.87 7.31
C PHE A 136 -14.17 -4.35 8.47
N ASN A 137 -14.24 -4.95 9.66
CA ASN A 137 -13.40 -4.57 10.81
C ASN A 137 -12.00 -5.20 10.77
N GLY A 138 -11.66 -5.90 9.69
CA GLY A 138 -10.36 -6.52 9.51
C GLY A 138 -9.30 -5.53 9.00
N ASN A 139 -8.03 -5.90 9.22
CA ASN A 139 -6.85 -5.18 8.73
C ASN A 139 -5.94 -6.06 7.86
N TYR A 140 -6.42 -7.22 7.40
CA TYR A 140 -5.65 -8.15 6.55
C TYR A 140 -6.51 -8.74 5.43
N ILE A 141 -5.97 -8.69 4.21
CA ILE A 141 -6.64 -9.12 2.98
C ILE A 141 -5.91 -10.32 2.37
N HIS A 142 -6.62 -11.41 2.13
CA HIS A 142 -6.16 -12.49 1.28
C HIS A 142 -6.49 -12.14 -0.17
N TYR A 143 -5.51 -11.66 -0.94
CA TYR A 143 -5.71 -11.26 -2.33
C TYR A 143 -5.84 -12.45 -3.29
N GLY A 144 -5.43 -13.67 -2.87
CA GLY A 144 -5.28 -14.82 -3.75
C GLY A 144 -4.07 -14.64 -4.68
N VAL A 145 -3.89 -15.54 -5.63
CA VAL A 145 -2.82 -15.49 -6.65
C VAL A 145 -3.16 -14.40 -7.67
N ARG A 146 -2.98 -13.12 -7.27
CA ARG A 146 -3.38 -11.92 -8.05
C ARG A 146 -2.47 -10.73 -7.73
N GLU A 147 -1.21 -10.81 -8.05
CA GLU A 147 -0.20 -9.78 -7.73
C GLU A 147 -0.55 -8.42 -8.34
N HIS A 148 -0.99 -8.41 -9.61
CA HIS A 148 -1.43 -7.18 -10.27
C HIS A 148 -2.69 -6.59 -9.60
N GLY A 149 -3.67 -7.44 -9.30
CA GLY A 149 -4.89 -7.04 -8.59
C GLY A 149 -4.60 -6.52 -7.19
N MET A 150 -3.70 -7.18 -6.43
CA MET A 150 -3.23 -6.71 -5.13
C MET A 150 -2.63 -5.30 -5.24
N ALA A 151 -1.69 -5.09 -6.15
CA ALA A 151 -1.05 -3.80 -6.34
C ALA A 151 -2.04 -2.71 -6.77
N GLY A 152 -2.99 -3.03 -7.66
CA GLY A 152 -4.06 -2.13 -8.09
C GLY A 152 -5.01 -1.76 -6.96
N ILE A 153 -5.41 -2.71 -6.12
CA ILE A 153 -6.25 -2.48 -4.93
C ILE A 153 -5.51 -1.59 -3.92
N MET A 154 -4.23 -1.86 -3.66
CA MET A 154 -3.42 -1.02 -2.78
C MET A 154 -3.31 0.42 -3.28
N ASN A 155 -3.15 0.61 -4.59
CA ASN A 155 -3.18 1.95 -5.20
C ASN A 155 -4.52 2.65 -4.96
N GLY A 156 -5.63 1.93 -5.16
CA GLY A 156 -6.98 2.46 -4.89
C GLY A 156 -7.19 2.83 -3.43
N MET A 157 -6.70 2.00 -2.50
CA MET A 157 -6.76 2.28 -1.06
C MET A 157 -5.95 3.52 -0.68
N ALA A 158 -4.73 3.67 -1.22
CA ALA A 158 -3.89 4.84 -0.99
C ALA A 158 -4.51 6.12 -1.56
N LEU A 159 -5.13 6.05 -2.75
CA LEU A 159 -5.86 7.17 -3.37
C LEU A 159 -7.09 7.58 -2.57
N HIS A 160 -7.85 6.62 -2.02
CA HIS A 160 -9.01 6.90 -1.19
C HIS A 160 -8.61 7.61 0.11
N GLY A 161 -7.44 7.27 0.66
CA GLY A 161 -6.97 7.78 1.94
C GLY A 161 -7.63 7.12 3.15
N GLY A 162 -7.11 7.40 4.34
CA GLY A 162 -7.61 6.83 5.60
C GLY A 162 -7.11 5.42 5.92
N VAL A 163 -6.32 4.83 5.03
CA VAL A 163 -5.63 3.55 5.22
C VAL A 163 -4.23 3.60 4.65
N LEU A 164 -3.31 2.86 5.26
CA LEU A 164 -1.94 2.66 4.76
C LEU A 164 -1.83 1.22 4.25
N PRO A 165 -1.81 1.00 2.93
CA PRO A 165 -1.76 -0.35 2.39
C PRO A 165 -0.34 -0.92 2.38
N TYR A 166 -0.20 -2.20 2.76
CA TYR A 166 0.98 -3.00 2.45
C TYR A 166 0.57 -4.36 1.86
N GLY A 167 1.39 -4.90 0.98
CA GLY A 167 1.10 -6.19 0.35
C GLY A 167 2.34 -6.99 0.04
N GLY A 168 2.24 -8.31 0.20
CA GLY A 168 3.35 -9.24 0.05
C GLY A 168 3.20 -10.24 -1.07
N THR A 169 4.32 -10.51 -1.74
CA THR A 169 4.53 -11.64 -2.65
C THR A 169 6.02 -11.99 -2.70
N PHE A 170 6.45 -12.95 -3.52
CA PHE A 170 7.86 -13.16 -3.78
C PHE A 170 8.43 -12.12 -4.74
N LEU A 171 9.72 -11.82 -4.63
CA LEU A 171 10.35 -10.82 -5.48
C LEU A 171 10.25 -11.16 -6.98
N ILE A 172 10.36 -12.43 -7.34
CA ILE A 172 10.20 -12.89 -8.72
C ILE A 172 8.83 -12.50 -9.30
N PHE A 173 7.77 -12.52 -8.49
CA PHE A 173 6.42 -12.18 -8.91
C PHE A 173 6.17 -10.68 -9.07
N LEU A 174 7.21 -9.85 -8.89
CA LEU A 174 7.22 -8.47 -9.40
C LEU A 174 6.80 -8.43 -10.88
N ASP A 175 7.20 -9.42 -11.66
CA ASP A 175 6.87 -9.49 -13.09
C ASP A 175 5.37 -9.43 -13.36
N TYR A 176 4.55 -9.94 -12.44
CA TYR A 176 3.09 -9.88 -12.56
C TYR A 176 2.49 -8.57 -12.06
N CYS A 177 3.12 -7.83 -11.16
CA CYS A 177 2.55 -6.59 -10.60
C CYS A 177 3.32 -5.31 -10.96
N LYS A 178 4.43 -5.40 -11.66
CA LYS A 178 5.29 -4.27 -12.05
C LYS A 178 4.54 -3.08 -12.66
N PRO A 179 3.57 -3.26 -13.59
CA PRO A 179 2.83 -2.11 -14.14
C PRO A 179 2.08 -1.33 -13.07
N SER A 180 1.37 -1.99 -12.15
CA SER A 180 0.66 -1.34 -11.06
C SER A 180 1.59 -0.71 -10.02
N LEU A 181 2.73 -1.35 -9.71
CA LEU A 181 3.76 -0.78 -8.85
C LEU A 181 4.37 0.48 -9.47
N ARG A 182 4.65 0.46 -10.77
CA ARG A 182 5.13 1.63 -11.49
C ARG A 182 4.12 2.78 -11.43
N LEU A 183 2.82 2.49 -11.49
CA LEU A 183 1.78 3.50 -11.32
C LEU A 183 1.76 4.06 -9.89
N SER A 184 2.02 3.27 -8.85
CA SER A 184 2.17 3.80 -7.49
C SER A 184 3.24 4.89 -7.43
N ALA A 185 4.41 4.62 -8.05
CA ALA A 185 5.51 5.57 -8.10
C ALA A 185 5.18 6.81 -8.95
N PHE A 186 4.54 6.62 -10.10
CA PHE A 186 4.13 7.70 -11.00
C PHE A 186 3.08 8.63 -10.36
N MET A 187 2.15 8.07 -9.60
CA MET A 187 1.10 8.83 -8.91
C MET A 187 1.53 9.35 -7.53
N GLY A 188 2.75 9.07 -7.09
CA GLY A 188 3.25 9.51 -5.78
C GLY A 188 2.49 8.91 -4.59
N LEU A 189 2.14 7.62 -4.66
CA LEU A 189 1.31 6.97 -3.66
C LEU A 189 2.15 6.32 -2.55
N LYS A 190 1.68 6.47 -1.31
CA LYS A 190 2.24 5.77 -0.16
C LYS A 190 1.71 4.34 -0.10
N VAL A 191 2.42 3.42 -0.76
CA VAL A 191 2.13 1.98 -0.80
C VAL A 191 3.40 1.22 -0.41
N ILE A 192 3.27 0.17 0.41
CA ILE A 192 4.42 -0.61 0.87
C ILE A 192 4.33 -2.02 0.28
N TYR A 193 5.34 -2.41 -0.49
CA TYR A 193 5.48 -3.72 -1.09
C TYR A 193 6.50 -4.56 -0.31
N ILE A 194 6.10 -5.75 0.12
CA ILE A 194 6.95 -6.70 0.84
C ILE A 194 7.27 -7.85 -0.10
N PHE A 195 8.48 -7.87 -0.63
CA PHE A 195 8.93 -8.87 -1.58
C PHE A 195 9.96 -9.81 -0.94
N SER A 196 9.51 -10.98 -0.49
CA SER A 196 10.41 -11.99 0.07
C SER A 196 11.04 -12.88 -1.01
N HIS A 197 11.95 -13.77 -0.61
CA HIS A 197 12.67 -14.64 -1.54
C HIS A 197 13.48 -13.83 -2.56
N ASP A 198 14.35 -12.96 -2.03
CA ASP A 198 14.98 -11.83 -2.73
C ASP A 198 16.16 -12.22 -3.64
N SER A 199 16.58 -13.49 -3.66
CA SER A 199 17.79 -13.89 -4.37
C SER A 199 17.82 -15.41 -4.66
N ILE A 200 18.84 -15.86 -5.38
CA ILE A 200 19.13 -17.27 -5.59
C ILE A 200 19.35 -18.05 -4.28
N GLY A 201 19.65 -17.35 -3.18
CA GLY A 201 19.79 -17.92 -1.83
C GLY A 201 18.51 -18.47 -1.23
N LEU A 202 17.36 -18.34 -1.90
CA LEU A 202 16.10 -18.98 -1.47
C LEU A 202 16.14 -20.51 -1.48
N GLY A 203 16.99 -21.12 -2.33
CA GLY A 203 17.32 -22.53 -2.29
C GLY A 203 16.35 -23.41 -3.10
N GLU A 204 15.64 -24.30 -2.41
CA GLU A 204 14.89 -25.43 -2.97
C GLU A 204 13.73 -25.10 -3.92
N ASP A 205 13.19 -23.88 -3.89
CA ASP A 205 12.11 -23.45 -4.79
C ASP A 205 12.57 -23.40 -6.28
N GLY A 206 13.89 -23.34 -6.50
CA GLY A 206 14.51 -23.46 -7.82
C GLY A 206 14.43 -22.23 -8.73
N PRO A 207 14.85 -22.37 -10.00
CA PRO A 207 15.04 -21.25 -10.92
C PRO A 207 13.78 -20.42 -11.21
N THR A 208 12.61 -21.03 -11.17
CA THR A 208 11.33 -20.34 -11.41
C THR A 208 10.98 -19.33 -10.33
N HIS A 209 11.68 -19.38 -9.18
CA HIS A 209 11.44 -18.52 -8.02
C HIS A 209 12.67 -17.66 -7.67
N GLN A 210 13.78 -17.80 -8.40
CA GLN A 210 15.07 -17.14 -8.15
C GLN A 210 15.17 -15.83 -8.94
N PRO A 211 14.96 -14.66 -8.32
CA PRO A 211 15.07 -13.39 -9.00
C PRO A 211 16.53 -13.04 -9.28
N ILE A 212 16.81 -12.47 -10.45
CA ILE A 212 18.13 -11.99 -10.87
C ILE A 212 18.10 -10.47 -11.10
N GLU A 213 17.35 -10.00 -12.11
CA GLU A 213 17.33 -8.62 -12.57
C GLU A 213 16.34 -7.72 -11.80
N HIS A 214 15.50 -8.29 -10.96
CA HIS A 214 14.35 -7.61 -10.33
C HIS A 214 14.75 -6.39 -9.49
N LEU A 215 15.84 -6.47 -8.70
CA LEU A 215 16.34 -5.33 -7.94
C LEU A 215 16.82 -4.19 -8.84
N ALA A 216 17.50 -4.53 -9.94
CA ALA A 216 17.93 -3.53 -10.92
C ALA A 216 16.72 -2.85 -11.59
N HIS A 217 15.70 -3.64 -11.97
CA HIS A 217 14.44 -3.10 -12.50
C HIS A 217 13.73 -2.17 -11.53
N LEU A 218 13.63 -2.55 -10.25
CA LEU A 218 13.02 -1.71 -9.22
C LEU A 218 13.77 -0.40 -9.05
N ARG A 219 15.11 -0.46 -8.97
CA ARG A 219 15.96 0.72 -8.80
C ARG A 219 15.94 1.66 -10.01
N ALA A 220 15.55 1.17 -11.19
CA ALA A 220 15.38 1.99 -12.39
C ALA A 220 14.02 2.73 -12.42
N ILE A 221 13.08 2.44 -11.54
CA ILE A 221 11.78 3.12 -11.48
C ILE A 221 11.94 4.45 -10.72
N PRO A 222 11.70 5.60 -11.36
CA PRO A 222 11.74 6.89 -10.67
C PRO A 222 10.71 6.94 -9.54
N ASN A 223 11.05 7.68 -8.47
CA ASN A 223 10.18 7.91 -7.33
C ASN A 223 9.81 6.63 -6.54
N LEU A 224 10.61 5.59 -6.61
CA LEU A 224 10.43 4.35 -5.86
C LEU A 224 11.57 4.17 -4.85
N ASN A 225 11.24 3.99 -3.58
CA ASN A 225 12.19 3.58 -2.57
C ASN A 225 12.40 2.06 -2.65
N VAL A 226 13.66 1.61 -2.72
CA VAL A 226 13.99 0.18 -2.80
C VAL A 226 14.98 -0.17 -1.71
N PHE A 227 14.53 -0.95 -0.74
CA PHE A 227 15.30 -1.39 0.42
C PHE A 227 15.61 -2.89 0.34
N ARG A 228 16.78 -3.27 0.83
CA ARG A 228 17.20 -4.67 1.01
C ARG A 228 18.00 -4.77 2.29
N PRO A 229 17.33 -4.88 3.45
CA PRO A 229 18.00 -4.83 4.76
C PRO A 229 18.84 -6.07 5.02
N ALA A 230 19.97 -5.88 5.75
CA ALA A 230 20.90 -6.93 6.11
C ALA A 230 20.55 -7.62 7.44
N ASP A 231 19.85 -6.95 8.36
CA ASP A 231 19.40 -7.53 9.63
C ASP A 231 18.09 -6.92 10.14
N ILE A 232 17.73 -7.23 11.38
CA ILE A 232 16.45 -6.77 11.95
C ILE A 232 16.43 -5.27 12.23
N ILE A 233 17.59 -4.66 12.54
CA ILE A 233 17.66 -3.20 12.78
C ILE A 233 17.43 -2.46 11.47
N GLU A 234 18.18 -2.80 10.43
CA GLU A 234 17.95 -2.23 9.10
C GLU A 234 16.53 -2.52 8.59
N THR A 235 15.97 -3.71 8.88
CA THR A 235 14.59 -4.03 8.51
C THR A 235 13.59 -3.09 9.19
N LEU A 236 13.78 -2.78 10.47
CA LEU A 236 12.94 -1.84 11.20
C LEU A 236 13.09 -0.41 10.64
N GLU A 237 14.30 0.01 10.29
CA GLU A 237 14.57 1.31 9.67
C GLU A 237 13.94 1.42 8.29
N CYS A 238 13.96 0.36 7.49
CA CYS A 238 13.26 0.31 6.21
C CYS A 238 11.75 0.50 6.39
N TRP A 239 11.13 -0.14 7.38
CA TRP A 239 9.73 0.07 7.74
C TRP A 239 9.48 1.50 8.21
N GLU A 240 10.37 2.05 9.06
CA GLU A 240 10.28 3.43 9.53
C GLU A 240 10.27 4.43 8.38
N ILE A 241 11.22 4.31 7.45
CA ILE A 241 11.33 5.19 6.27
C ILE A 241 10.08 5.03 5.38
N ALA A 242 9.65 3.78 5.12
CA ALA A 242 8.47 3.51 4.30
C ALA A 242 7.20 4.13 4.92
N LEU A 243 7.04 4.07 6.24
CA LEU A 243 5.91 4.66 6.95
C LEU A 243 5.98 6.19 7.04
N LYS A 244 7.17 6.77 7.08
CA LYS A 244 7.39 8.23 7.05
C LYS A 244 7.29 8.83 5.65
N SER A 245 7.50 8.04 4.60
CA SER A 245 7.34 8.49 3.21
C SER A 245 5.92 8.99 2.97
N SER A 246 5.76 10.12 2.29
CA SER A 246 4.45 10.72 1.99
C SER A 246 4.05 10.61 0.52
N THR A 247 5.03 10.58 -0.38
CA THR A 247 4.83 10.69 -1.84
C THR A 247 5.53 9.61 -2.65
N ASN A 248 6.13 8.64 -1.97
CA ASN A 248 6.89 7.57 -2.61
C ASN A 248 6.39 6.20 -2.12
N PRO A 249 6.09 5.28 -3.02
CA PRO A 249 5.95 3.87 -2.63
C PRO A 249 7.31 3.32 -2.21
N SER A 250 7.26 2.28 -1.39
CA SER A 250 8.46 1.60 -0.89
C SER A 250 8.38 0.11 -1.16
N VAL A 251 9.50 -0.47 -1.61
CA VAL A 251 9.70 -1.90 -1.72
C VAL A 251 10.71 -2.32 -0.66
N ILE A 252 10.38 -3.34 0.12
CA ILE A 252 11.29 -3.99 1.05
C ILE A 252 11.54 -5.41 0.55
N ALA A 253 12.71 -5.65 -0.03
CA ALA A 253 13.15 -6.96 -0.51
C ALA A 253 13.77 -7.75 0.64
N LEU A 254 13.28 -8.97 0.87
CA LEU A 254 13.55 -9.75 2.07
C LEU A 254 14.07 -11.15 1.75
N SER A 255 15.06 -11.61 2.50
CA SER A 255 15.64 -12.93 2.35
C SER A 255 14.70 -14.06 2.83
N ARG A 256 14.78 -15.22 2.21
CA ARG A 256 14.22 -16.48 2.72
C ARG A 256 15.16 -17.15 3.71
N GLN A 257 16.46 -17.15 3.41
CA GLN A 257 17.50 -17.70 4.26
C GLN A 257 17.78 -16.82 5.47
N LYS A 258 18.28 -17.42 6.54
CA LYS A 258 18.77 -16.69 7.71
C LYS A 258 19.98 -15.83 7.35
N ILE A 259 20.04 -14.68 7.98
CA ILE A 259 21.15 -13.72 7.86
C ILE A 259 21.70 -13.38 9.25
N PRO A 260 23.01 -13.14 9.38
CA PRO A 260 23.59 -12.78 10.67
C PRO A 260 23.13 -11.37 11.09
N PHE A 261 23.19 -11.13 12.38
CA PHE A 261 23.08 -9.77 12.92
C PHE A 261 24.42 -9.05 12.69
N VAL A 262 24.38 -7.89 12.03
CA VAL A 262 25.58 -7.15 11.60
C VAL A 262 25.65 -5.72 12.14
N THR A 263 24.58 -5.17 12.68
CA THR A 263 24.55 -3.82 13.26
C THR A 263 25.46 -3.76 14.52
N GLU A 264 26.47 -2.92 14.49
CA GLU A 264 27.45 -2.79 15.59
C GLU A 264 27.00 -1.77 16.64
N THR A 265 26.34 -0.69 16.21
CA THR A 265 25.88 0.41 17.07
C THR A 265 24.48 0.87 16.65
N LEU A 266 23.71 1.44 17.59
CA LEU A 266 22.41 2.08 17.33
C LEU A 266 22.57 3.56 17.05
#